data_334038bf812cdd2daffba3b395b6244e
#
_entry.id   334038bf812cdd2daffba3b395b6244e
#
_cell.length_a   1.000
_cell.length_b   1.000
_cell.length_c   1.000
_cell.angle_alpha   90.00
_cell.angle_beta   90.00
_cell.angle_gamma   90.00
#
_symmetry.space_group_name_H-M   'P 1'
#
loop_
_entity.id
_entity.type
_entity.pdbx_description
1 polymer ?
#
loop_
_entity_poly.entity_id
_entity_poly.type
_entity_poly.pdbx_seq_one_letter_code
_entity_poly.pdbx_strand_id
1 'polypeptide(L)'
;MAGVLGTAAPGIYELGGPDVATFRDLMRDMLAVIQRRRLVLGLPVWVGNLMATGFGALQVLSGGLIENKMITRDQVKLLAHDNVVATGAKGLADLGIAATPYGAVLPEYLWRYRPAGQYAAIKNSAKQMRKS
;
A
#
# COMPACT_ATOMS: atom_id res chain seq x y z
N MET A 1 6.41 14.49 15.74
CA MET A 1 5.87 15.13 16.96
C MET A 1 6.11 16.64 17.05
N ALA A 2 6.91 17.24 16.19
CA ALA A 2 7.17 18.69 16.22
C ALA A 2 5.89 19.56 16.06
N GLY A 3 4.92 19.13 15.28
CA GLY A 3 3.66 19.86 15.11
C GLY A 3 2.74 19.90 16.35
N VAL A 4 2.99 19.05 17.34
CA VAL A 4 2.20 19.02 18.59
C VAL A 4 2.77 19.99 19.65
N LEU A 5 4.01 20.45 19.46
CA LEU A 5 4.72 21.30 20.42
C LEU A 5 4.64 22.82 20.12
N GLY A 6 3.62 23.25 19.41
CA GLY A 6 3.23 24.66 19.43
C GLY A 6 3.90 25.61 18.44
N THR A 7 4.67 25.12 17.47
CA THR A 7 5.26 25.95 16.40
C THR A 7 4.45 25.99 15.10
N ALA A 8 3.52 25.04 14.94
CA ALA A 8 2.65 25.00 13.75
C ALA A 8 1.38 25.82 13.98
N ALA A 9 0.97 26.58 12.98
CA ALA A 9 -0.30 27.29 13.00
C ALA A 9 -1.47 26.29 13.06
N PRO A 10 -2.55 26.59 13.82
CA PRO A 10 -3.71 25.71 13.86
C PRO A 10 -4.33 25.56 12.46
N GLY A 11 -4.74 24.35 12.10
CA GLY A 11 -5.31 24.09 10.79
C GLY A 11 -5.34 22.60 10.43
N ILE A 12 -5.88 22.32 9.23
CA ILE A 12 -5.90 20.98 8.64
C ILE A 12 -4.63 20.84 7.81
N TYR A 13 -3.91 19.75 8.03
CA TYR A 13 -2.70 19.40 7.30
C TYR A 13 -2.89 18.05 6.61
N GLU A 14 -2.58 17.99 5.33
CA GLU A 14 -2.61 16.76 4.56
C GLU A 14 -1.21 16.13 4.55
N LEU A 15 -1.03 15.05 5.30
CA LEU A 15 0.27 14.44 5.52
C LEU A 15 0.58 13.43 4.41
N GLY A 16 0.93 13.92 3.23
CA GLY A 16 1.40 13.11 2.11
C GLY A 16 2.91 12.94 2.11
N GLY A 17 3.38 11.79 1.60
CA GLY A 17 4.80 11.58 1.33
C GLY A 17 5.29 12.36 0.11
N PRO A 18 6.62 12.35 -0.17
CA PRO A 18 7.18 13.07 -1.31
C PRO A 18 6.89 12.38 -2.65
N ASP A 19 6.55 11.09 -2.62
CA ASP A 19 6.35 10.28 -3.79
C ASP A 19 4.86 10.11 -4.10
N VAL A 20 4.51 10.29 -5.36
CA VAL A 20 3.19 9.93 -5.90
C VAL A 20 3.36 8.70 -6.78
N ALA A 21 2.69 7.61 -6.44
CA ALA A 21 2.78 6.34 -7.15
C ALA A 21 1.38 5.77 -7.42
N THR A 22 1.22 5.08 -8.53
CA THR A 22 -0.02 4.33 -8.75
C THR A 22 -0.07 3.13 -7.82
N PHE A 23 -1.27 2.68 -7.47
CA PHE A 23 -1.43 1.46 -6.65
C PHE A 23 -0.74 0.24 -7.30
N ARG A 24 -0.74 0.19 -8.63
CA ARG A 24 -0.04 -0.87 -9.38
C ARG A 24 1.48 -0.81 -9.18
N ASP A 25 2.07 0.38 -9.24
CA ASP A 25 3.51 0.56 -9.06
C ASP A 25 3.91 0.24 -7.63
N LEU A 26 3.14 0.73 -6.64
CA LEU A 26 3.33 0.38 -5.23
C LEU A 26 3.31 -1.15 -5.02
N MET A 27 2.35 -1.88 -5.63
CA MET A 27 2.29 -3.33 -5.55
C MET A 27 3.52 -4.00 -6.20
N ARG A 28 4.02 -3.48 -7.31
CA ARG A 28 5.23 -4.00 -7.98
C ARG A 28 6.47 -3.79 -7.12
N ASP A 29 6.62 -2.59 -6.54
CA ASP A 29 7.74 -2.27 -5.67
C ASP A 29 7.74 -3.16 -4.42
N MET A 30 6.58 -3.34 -3.80
CA MET A 30 6.43 -4.28 -2.68
C MET A 30 6.82 -5.71 -3.08
N LEU A 31 6.35 -6.20 -4.23
CA LEU A 31 6.69 -7.53 -4.73
C LEU A 31 8.18 -7.68 -5.02
N ALA A 32 8.83 -6.63 -5.55
CA ALA A 32 10.27 -6.59 -5.78
C ALA A 32 11.04 -6.69 -4.45
N VAL A 33 10.64 -5.92 -3.45
CA VAL A 33 11.27 -5.92 -2.11
C VAL A 33 11.13 -7.28 -1.43
N ILE A 34 9.97 -7.92 -1.51
CA ILE A 34 9.74 -9.25 -0.92
C ILE A 34 10.26 -10.40 -1.81
N GLN A 35 10.83 -10.08 -2.99
CA GLN A 35 11.39 -11.06 -3.93
C GLN A 35 10.38 -12.13 -4.37
N ARG A 36 9.11 -11.75 -4.52
CA ARG A 36 8.04 -12.65 -4.98
C ARG A 36 7.50 -12.19 -6.32
N ARG A 37 7.36 -13.12 -7.24
CA ARG A 37 6.73 -12.88 -8.53
C ARG A 37 5.24 -13.20 -8.42
N ARG A 38 4.40 -12.18 -8.51
CA ARG A 38 2.95 -12.30 -8.56
C ARG A 38 2.42 -11.46 -9.71
N LEU A 39 1.36 -11.93 -10.33
CA LEU A 39 0.68 -11.19 -11.38
C LEU A 39 -0.16 -10.08 -10.75
N VAL A 40 0.13 -8.83 -11.11
CA VAL A 40 -0.65 -7.66 -10.70
C VAL A 40 -1.58 -7.31 -11.85
N LEU A 41 -2.85 -7.69 -11.72
CA LEU A 41 -3.89 -7.40 -12.70
C LEU A 41 -4.64 -6.13 -12.31
N GLY A 42 -4.70 -5.17 -13.22
CA GLY A 42 -5.60 -4.02 -13.09
C GLY A 42 -7.00 -4.44 -13.53
N LEU A 43 -7.91 -4.56 -12.58
CA LEU A 43 -9.31 -4.82 -12.88
C LEU A 43 -10.05 -3.49 -13.04
N PRO A 44 -10.87 -3.31 -14.08
CA PRO A 44 -11.72 -2.14 -14.20
C PRO A 44 -12.76 -2.11 -13.06
N VAL A 45 -13.16 -0.91 -12.66
CA VAL A 45 -14.05 -0.67 -11.50
C VAL A 45 -15.38 -1.43 -11.62
N TRP A 46 -15.92 -1.57 -12.85
CA TRP A 46 -17.18 -2.29 -13.07
C TRP A 46 -17.06 -3.79 -12.69
N VAL A 47 -15.90 -4.42 -12.95
CA VAL A 47 -15.63 -5.81 -12.53
C VAL A 47 -15.59 -5.92 -11.01
N GLY A 48 -14.90 -4.96 -10.35
CA GLY A 48 -14.87 -4.89 -8.89
C GLY A 48 -16.26 -4.74 -8.28
N ASN A 49 -17.11 -3.90 -8.86
CA ASN A 49 -18.50 -3.71 -8.44
C ASN A 49 -19.36 -4.98 -8.66
N LEU A 50 -19.18 -5.67 -9.77
CA LEU A 50 -19.88 -6.92 -10.07
C LEU A 50 -19.48 -8.00 -9.04
N MET A 51 -18.20 -8.15 -8.77
CA MET A 51 -17.70 -9.09 -7.75
C MET A 51 -18.23 -8.74 -6.35
N ALA A 52 -18.15 -7.47 -5.94
CA ALA A 52 -18.66 -7.03 -4.64
C ALA A 52 -20.17 -7.27 -4.49
N THR A 53 -20.94 -7.10 -5.59
CA THR A 53 -22.37 -7.38 -5.60
C THR A 53 -22.65 -8.88 -5.49
N GLY A 54 -21.92 -9.70 -6.24
CA GLY A 54 -22.05 -11.16 -6.21
C GLY A 54 -21.74 -11.75 -4.84
N PHE A 55 -20.63 -11.33 -4.24
CA PHE A 55 -20.27 -11.77 -2.87
C PHE A 55 -21.25 -11.24 -1.81
N GLY A 56 -21.76 -10.00 -1.97
CA GLY A 56 -22.79 -9.47 -1.08
C GLY A 56 -24.10 -10.23 -1.17
N ALA A 57 -24.54 -10.60 -2.37
CA ALA A 57 -25.73 -11.43 -2.56
C ALA A 57 -25.55 -12.83 -1.96
N LEU A 58 -24.38 -13.44 -2.13
CA LEU A 58 -24.06 -14.74 -1.54
C LEU A 58 -24.06 -14.68 -0.01
N GLN A 59 -23.57 -13.60 0.58
CA GLN A 59 -23.61 -13.37 2.03
C GLN A 59 -25.06 -13.30 2.54
N VAL A 60 -25.93 -12.57 1.86
CA VAL A 60 -27.35 -12.45 2.23
C VAL A 60 -28.07 -13.80 2.08
N LEU A 61 -27.87 -14.50 0.96
CA LEU A 61 -28.48 -15.80 0.68
C LEU A 61 -28.01 -16.89 1.67
N SER A 62 -26.78 -16.81 2.16
CA SER A 62 -26.26 -17.74 3.16
C SER A 62 -26.67 -17.41 4.61
N GLY A 63 -27.53 -16.40 4.81
CA GLY A 63 -27.93 -15.95 6.14
C GLY A 63 -26.76 -15.40 6.99
N GLY A 64 -25.71 -14.89 6.32
CA GLY A 64 -24.53 -14.36 7.02
C GLY A 64 -23.48 -15.40 7.40
N LEU A 65 -23.66 -16.68 7.05
CA LEU A 65 -22.68 -17.73 7.33
C LEU A 65 -21.37 -17.55 6.54
N ILE A 66 -21.44 -16.89 5.37
CA ILE A 66 -20.29 -16.56 4.55
C ILE A 66 -20.02 -15.06 4.68
N GLU A 67 -19.10 -14.69 5.56
CA GLU A 67 -18.67 -13.30 5.67
C GLU A 67 -17.84 -12.88 4.45
N ASN A 68 -18.28 -11.82 3.78
CA ASN A 68 -17.49 -11.21 2.70
C ASN A 68 -16.35 -10.36 3.28
N LYS A 69 -15.19 -10.98 3.49
CA LYS A 69 -13.96 -10.30 3.92
C LYS A 69 -13.07 -9.87 2.74
N MET A 70 -13.44 -10.21 1.51
CA MET A 70 -12.55 -10.01 0.36
C MET A 70 -12.68 -8.62 -0.26
N ILE A 71 -13.88 -8.22 -0.63
CA ILE A 71 -14.12 -6.94 -1.32
C ILE A 71 -15.52 -6.41 -0.99
N THR A 72 -15.58 -5.17 -0.55
CA THR A 72 -16.84 -4.44 -0.34
C THR A 72 -16.99 -3.35 -1.39
N ARG A 73 -18.24 -2.91 -1.64
CA ARG A 73 -18.51 -1.80 -2.56
C ARG A 73 -17.82 -0.51 -2.16
N ASP A 74 -17.67 -0.26 -0.86
CA ASP A 74 -17.02 0.94 -0.36
C ASP A 74 -15.50 0.90 -0.61
N GLN A 75 -14.87 -0.26 -0.49
CA GLN A 75 -13.46 -0.44 -0.87
C GLN A 75 -13.25 -0.19 -2.37
N VAL A 76 -14.14 -0.67 -3.23
CA VAL A 76 -14.06 -0.42 -4.67
C VAL A 76 -14.21 1.08 -4.97
N LYS A 77 -15.12 1.78 -4.29
CA LYS A 77 -15.30 3.23 -4.44
C LYS A 77 -14.06 4.00 -3.98
N LEU A 78 -13.46 3.62 -2.84
CA LEU A 78 -12.23 4.24 -2.34
C LEU A 78 -11.07 4.07 -3.30
N LEU A 79 -10.94 2.89 -3.91
CA LEU A 79 -9.89 2.61 -4.91
C LEU A 79 -10.12 3.33 -6.26
N ALA A 80 -11.32 3.82 -6.51
CA ALA A 80 -11.64 4.57 -7.72
C ALA A 80 -11.27 6.07 -7.62
N HIS A 81 -10.89 6.55 -6.44
CA HIS A 81 -10.49 7.93 -6.20
C HIS A 81 -9.00 8.00 -5.88
N ASP A 82 -8.34 8.99 -6.45
CA ASP A 82 -6.94 9.26 -6.14
C ASP A 82 -6.81 9.81 -4.72
N ASN A 83 -5.93 9.22 -3.94
CA ASN A 83 -5.61 9.65 -2.58
C ASN A 83 -4.28 10.41 -2.60
N VAL A 84 -4.33 11.63 -3.13
CA VAL A 84 -3.19 12.53 -3.23
C VAL A 84 -3.47 13.83 -2.48
N VAL A 85 -2.42 14.48 -2.02
CA VAL A 85 -2.50 15.78 -1.33
C VAL A 85 -3.11 16.81 -2.28
N ALA A 86 -4.07 17.59 -1.79
CA ALA A 86 -4.72 18.64 -2.57
C ALA A 86 -3.73 19.77 -2.89
N THR A 87 -3.87 20.35 -4.08
CA THR A 87 -3.03 21.48 -4.49
C THR A 87 -3.21 22.66 -3.52
N GLY A 88 -2.10 23.10 -2.90
CA GLY A 88 -2.12 24.20 -1.94
C GLY A 88 -2.52 23.82 -0.51
N ALA A 89 -2.76 22.55 -0.22
CA ALA A 89 -2.94 22.08 1.15
C ALA A 89 -1.64 22.22 1.96
N LYS A 90 -1.77 22.53 3.25
CA LYS A 90 -0.62 22.53 4.17
C LYS A 90 -0.17 21.08 4.38
N GLY A 91 1.13 20.84 4.32
CA GLY A 91 1.72 19.51 4.38
C GLY A 91 2.77 19.33 5.47
N LEU A 92 3.58 18.29 5.32
CA LEU A 92 4.71 17.99 6.23
C LEU A 92 5.74 19.11 6.29
N ALA A 93 6.00 19.79 5.17
CA ALA A 93 6.97 20.89 5.10
C ALA A 93 6.54 22.07 5.99
N ASP A 94 5.26 22.40 6.06
CA ASP A 94 4.72 23.46 6.91
C ASP A 94 4.84 23.13 8.40
N LEU A 95 4.99 21.84 8.72
CA LEU A 95 5.28 21.37 10.07
C LEU A 95 6.77 21.24 10.38
N GLY A 96 7.65 21.62 9.44
CA GLY A 96 9.09 21.45 9.56
C GLY A 96 9.55 19.99 9.54
N ILE A 97 8.73 19.09 9.02
CA ILE A 97 9.01 17.64 8.97
C ILE A 97 9.47 17.28 7.56
N ALA A 98 10.68 16.73 7.44
CA ALA A 98 11.17 16.18 6.19
C ALA A 98 10.43 14.87 5.87
N ALA A 99 9.78 14.84 4.72
CA ALA A 99 9.07 13.65 4.26
C ALA A 99 10.06 12.57 3.80
N THR A 100 9.85 11.34 4.23
CA THR A 100 10.67 10.19 3.83
C THR A 100 10.01 9.46 2.67
N PRO A 101 10.73 9.16 1.57
CA PRO A 101 10.20 8.37 0.46
C PRO A 101 9.81 6.96 0.93
N TYR A 102 8.67 6.45 0.42
CA TYR A 102 8.20 5.12 0.81
C TYR A 102 9.19 4.01 0.43
N GLY A 103 9.92 4.18 -0.68
CA GLY A 103 10.94 3.24 -1.15
C GLY A 103 12.08 3.01 -0.15
N ALA A 104 12.43 4.02 0.66
CA ALA A 104 13.46 3.89 1.69
C ALA A 104 12.98 3.02 2.88
N VAL A 105 11.68 3.06 3.17
CA VAL A 105 11.09 2.39 4.34
C VAL A 105 10.63 0.96 4.04
N LEU A 106 10.19 0.68 2.80
CA LEU A 106 9.68 -0.63 2.41
C LEU A 106 10.60 -1.82 2.78
N PRO A 107 11.93 -1.78 2.56
CA PRO A 107 12.82 -2.88 2.90
C PRO A 107 12.85 -3.22 4.39
N GLU A 108 12.69 -2.24 5.28
CA GLU A 108 12.71 -2.42 6.73
C GLU A 108 11.47 -3.16 7.24
N TYR A 109 10.31 -2.92 6.63
CA TYR A 109 9.07 -3.59 7.02
C TYR A 109 8.87 -4.94 6.35
N LEU A 110 9.28 -5.05 5.07
CA LEU A 110 8.91 -6.18 4.22
C LEU A 110 9.94 -7.32 4.20
N TRP A 111 11.12 -7.16 4.83
CA TRP A 111 12.15 -8.20 4.82
C TRP A 111 11.64 -9.56 5.35
N ARG A 112 10.75 -9.54 6.34
CA ARG A 112 10.15 -10.75 6.93
C ARG A 112 9.29 -11.56 5.95
N TYR A 113 8.77 -10.93 4.91
CA TYR A 113 7.95 -11.59 3.90
C TYR A 113 8.77 -12.15 2.73
N ARG A 114 10.09 -11.96 2.73
CA ARG A 114 10.99 -12.57 1.77
C ARG A 114 11.05 -14.09 1.96
N PRO A 115 11.28 -14.88 0.89
CA PRO A 115 11.32 -16.35 0.97
C PRO A 115 12.31 -16.89 2.00
N ALA A 116 13.41 -16.17 2.27
CA ALA A 116 14.43 -16.54 3.25
C ALA A 116 14.46 -15.59 4.46
N GLY A 117 13.47 -14.71 4.63
CA GLY A 117 13.41 -13.73 5.71
C GLY A 117 14.70 -12.91 5.82
N GLN A 118 15.27 -12.82 7.04
CA GLN A 118 16.53 -12.13 7.30
C GLN A 118 17.76 -12.79 6.64
N TYR A 119 17.67 -14.07 6.29
CA TYR A 119 18.76 -14.82 5.65
C TYR A 119 18.78 -14.68 4.12
N ALA A 120 17.94 -13.84 3.54
CA ALA A 120 17.84 -13.65 2.08
C ALA A 120 19.18 -13.23 1.46
N ALA A 121 19.94 -12.36 2.13
CA ALA A 121 21.26 -11.91 1.67
C ALA A 121 22.27 -13.07 1.63
N ILE A 122 22.35 -13.87 2.70
CA ILE A 122 23.24 -15.02 2.83
C ILE A 122 22.91 -16.06 1.75
N LYS A 123 21.64 -16.35 1.53
CA LYS A 123 21.18 -17.29 0.50
C LYS A 123 21.55 -16.82 -0.91
N ASN A 124 21.45 -15.52 -1.20
CA ASN A 124 21.81 -14.96 -2.50
C ASN A 124 23.35 -15.04 -2.72
N SER A 125 24.15 -14.72 -1.70
CA SER A 125 25.61 -14.85 -1.77
C SER A 125 26.05 -16.30 -1.99
N ALA A 126 25.48 -17.24 -1.25
CA ALA A 126 25.77 -18.68 -1.44
C ALA A 126 25.37 -19.19 -2.84
N LYS A 127 24.30 -18.65 -3.42
CA LYS A 127 23.88 -19.00 -4.80
C LYS A 127 24.86 -18.46 -5.85
N GLN A 128 25.45 -17.29 -5.62
CA GLN A 128 26.48 -16.73 -6.52
C GLN A 128 27.77 -17.53 -6.48
N MET A 129 28.26 -17.89 -5.29
CA MET A 129 29.46 -18.73 -5.13
C MET A 129 29.36 -20.11 -5.79
N ARG A 130 28.14 -20.66 -5.91
CA ARG A 130 27.91 -21.95 -6.57
C ARG A 130 27.87 -21.85 -8.10
N LYS A 131 27.84 -20.63 -8.67
CA LYS A 131 27.81 -20.40 -10.11
C LYS A 131 29.16 -19.99 -10.70
N SER A 132 30.12 -19.62 -9.84
CA SER A 132 31.52 -19.41 -10.15
C SER A 132 32.30 -20.73 -10.05
#